data_f5618a145882f0f8adf26a30ca3d8dcc
#
_entry.id   f5618a145882f0f8adf26a30ca3d8dcc
#
_cell.length_a   1.000
_cell.length_b   1.000
_cell.length_c   1.000
_cell.angle_alpha   90.00
_cell.angle_beta   90.00
_cell.angle_gamma   90.00
#
_symmetry.space_group_name_H-M   'P 1'
#
loop_
_entity.id
_entity.type
_entity.pdbx_description
1 polymer ?
#
loop_
_entity_poly.entity_id
_entity_poly.type
_entity_poly.pdbx_seq_one_letter_code
_entity_poly.pdbx_strand_id
1 'polypeptide(L)'
;MTLHRLLLCIIISASFITVSHAEEKKVIKGFSGGMMVHTGYQFGGDNPFNLNISSPTFGIGGCAKIHLTKHFRTGFEGYFSSASISKEVQSGSYNKLFWTGALAELYYQKGKLVPYAGVTVGGGMETSFYMFKGDQHDWIIEQESVLHKQPFFLIDPYVGVEYAVGKALRLTLKADWLVAINSDGLNKPMGPRVYFGFIFAH
;
A
#
# COMPACT_ATOMS: atom_id res chain seq x y z
N MET A 1 2.33 -4.26 33.73
CA MET A 1 2.44 -3.14 32.74
C MET A 1 3.67 -2.35 33.11
N THR A 2 4.72 -2.38 32.30
CA THR A 2 6.03 -1.82 32.68
C THR A 2 6.01 -0.29 32.63
N LEU A 3 6.67 0.35 33.58
CA LEU A 3 6.78 1.81 33.76
C LEU A 3 7.11 2.56 32.44
N HIS A 4 7.91 1.93 31.56
CA HIS A 4 8.28 2.47 30.24
C HIS A 4 7.10 2.66 29.29
N ARG A 5 6.08 1.81 29.35
CA ARG A 5 4.87 1.93 28.49
C ARG A 5 3.98 3.09 28.95
N LEU A 6 3.94 3.32 30.26
CA LEU A 6 3.19 4.44 30.81
C LEU A 6 3.85 5.79 30.47
N LEU A 7 5.17 5.86 30.51
CA LEU A 7 5.94 7.06 30.14
C LEU A 7 5.77 7.40 28.65
N LEU A 8 5.78 6.40 27.78
CA LEU A 8 5.57 6.59 26.34
C LEU A 8 4.18 7.16 26.02
N CYS A 9 3.14 6.63 26.68
CA CYS A 9 1.77 7.15 26.52
C CYS A 9 1.63 8.60 27.04
N ILE A 10 2.32 8.96 28.12
CA ILE A 10 2.30 10.32 28.68
C ILE A 10 3.03 11.29 27.74
N ILE A 11 4.15 10.90 27.13
CA ILE A 11 4.89 11.73 26.18
C ILE A 11 4.07 11.97 24.92
N ILE A 12 3.39 10.94 24.41
CA ILE A 12 2.52 11.06 23.23
C ILE A 12 1.31 11.95 23.53
N SER A 13 0.67 11.80 24.69
CA SER A 13 -0.46 12.66 25.09
C SER A 13 -0.05 14.10 25.39
N ALA A 14 1.11 14.33 25.97
CA ALA A 14 1.65 15.67 26.22
C ALA A 14 1.98 16.42 24.92
N SER A 15 2.44 15.71 23.89
CA SER A 15 2.71 16.30 22.57
C SER A 15 1.46 16.78 21.85
N PHE A 16 0.29 16.20 22.15
CA PHE A 16 -0.99 16.66 21.61
C PHE A 16 -1.57 17.90 22.33
N ILE A 17 -1.19 18.15 23.59
CA ILE A 17 -1.74 19.24 24.39
C ILE A 17 -1.01 20.56 24.12
N THR A 18 0.25 20.54 23.71
CA THR A 18 1.03 21.76 23.43
C THR A 18 0.71 22.43 22.11
N VAL A 19 -0.09 21.82 21.24
CA VAL A 19 -0.52 22.42 19.96
C VAL A 19 -1.73 23.37 20.12
N SER A 20 -2.32 23.48 21.30
CA SER A 20 -3.62 24.14 21.53
C SER A 20 -3.56 25.65 21.79
N HIS A 21 -2.40 26.32 21.71
CA HIS A 21 -2.30 27.76 22.06
C HIS A 21 -1.52 28.61 21.04
N ALA A 22 -1.41 28.19 19.80
CA ALA A 22 -0.98 29.06 18.70
C ALA A 22 -2.20 29.58 17.96
N GLU A 23 -2.28 30.90 17.74
CA GLU A 23 -3.33 31.59 16.97
C GLU A 23 -3.90 30.71 15.84
N GLU A 24 -5.24 30.71 15.65
CA GLU A 24 -5.99 29.97 14.63
C GLU A 24 -5.57 30.31 13.18
N LYS A 25 -4.34 30.08 12.82
CA LYS A 25 -3.99 29.88 11.43
C LYS A 25 -4.55 28.52 11.06
N LYS A 26 -5.55 28.48 10.19
CA LYS A 26 -6.06 27.22 9.60
C LYS A 26 -4.89 26.36 9.16
N VAL A 27 -4.52 25.41 10.02
CA VAL A 27 -3.41 24.47 9.77
C VAL A 27 -3.74 23.60 8.55
N ILE A 28 -5.03 23.31 8.37
CA ILE A 28 -5.54 22.51 7.24
C ILE A 28 -6.01 23.46 6.14
N LYS A 29 -5.37 23.37 4.97
CA LYS A 29 -5.69 24.19 3.79
C LYS A 29 -6.65 23.53 2.83
N GLY A 30 -6.91 22.23 2.99
CA GLY A 30 -7.82 21.49 2.15
C GLY A 30 -7.71 19.98 2.37
N PHE A 31 -8.63 19.27 1.76
CA PHE A 31 -8.68 17.82 1.72
C PHE A 31 -8.65 17.34 0.27
N SER A 32 -8.07 16.18 0.06
CA SER A 32 -8.21 15.46 -1.20
C SER A 32 -8.25 13.97 -0.93
N GLY A 33 -8.95 13.24 -1.77
CA GLY A 33 -9.01 11.79 -1.65
C GLY A 33 -9.68 11.18 -2.85
N GLY A 34 -9.43 9.91 -3.10
CA GLY A 34 -9.97 9.24 -4.26
C GLY A 34 -9.59 7.79 -4.35
N MET A 35 -9.96 7.20 -5.48
CA MET A 35 -9.71 5.80 -5.76
C MET A 35 -8.83 5.65 -7.00
N MET A 36 -8.02 4.59 -6.97
CA MET A 36 -7.11 4.24 -8.05
C MET A 36 -7.14 2.73 -8.28
N VAL A 37 -7.10 2.33 -9.53
CA VAL A 37 -6.75 0.96 -9.93
C VAL A 37 -5.26 0.94 -10.24
N HIS A 38 -4.63 -0.21 -10.06
CA HIS A 38 -3.22 -0.35 -10.38
C HIS A 38 -2.92 -1.67 -11.07
N THR A 39 -1.85 -1.65 -11.83
CA THR A 39 -1.18 -2.82 -12.36
C THR A 39 0.31 -2.71 -12.06
N GLY A 40 0.98 -3.83 -12.00
CA GLY A 40 2.41 -3.86 -11.73
C GLY A 40 2.98 -5.25 -11.85
N TYR A 41 4.17 -5.40 -11.32
CA TYR A 41 4.85 -6.68 -11.26
C TYR A 41 5.38 -6.91 -9.86
N GLN A 42 5.06 -8.07 -9.29
CA GLN A 42 5.59 -8.49 -8.00
C GLN A 42 6.75 -9.44 -8.25
N PHE A 43 7.90 -9.09 -7.67
CA PHE A 43 9.02 -10.01 -7.57
C PHE A 43 8.80 -10.86 -6.32
N GLY A 44 8.67 -12.17 -6.51
CA GLY A 44 8.59 -13.11 -5.39
C GLY A 44 9.98 -13.43 -4.85
N GLY A 45 10.08 -13.53 -3.53
CA GLY A 45 11.24 -14.10 -2.85
C GLY A 45 11.10 -15.62 -2.69
N ASP A 46 12.11 -16.21 -2.02
CA ASP A 46 12.06 -17.60 -1.62
C ASP A 46 10.90 -17.84 -0.65
N ASN A 47 10.05 -18.81 -0.96
CA ASN A 47 8.97 -19.23 -0.09
C ASN A 47 9.23 -20.67 0.42
N PRO A 48 8.54 -21.13 1.47
CA PRO A 48 8.75 -22.45 2.05
C PRO A 48 8.60 -23.61 1.07
N PHE A 49 7.95 -23.38 -0.07
CA PHE A 49 7.69 -24.36 -1.11
C PHE A 49 8.58 -24.21 -2.34
N ASN A 50 9.53 -23.27 -2.31
CA ASN A 50 10.45 -22.98 -3.41
C ASN A 50 9.76 -22.64 -4.75
N LEU A 51 8.55 -22.06 -4.67
CA LEU A 51 7.74 -21.68 -5.83
C LEU A 51 8.05 -20.25 -6.26
N ASN A 52 8.19 -20.01 -7.56
CA ASN A 52 8.38 -18.68 -8.09
C ASN A 52 7.04 -17.92 -8.13
N ILE A 53 6.87 -16.95 -7.21
CA ILE A 53 5.65 -16.13 -7.10
C ILE A 53 5.73 -14.87 -7.98
N SER A 54 6.81 -14.69 -8.73
CA SER A 54 6.96 -13.52 -9.59
C SER A 54 5.87 -13.47 -10.65
N SER A 55 5.00 -12.45 -10.60
CA SER A 55 3.87 -12.36 -11.52
C SER A 55 3.33 -10.94 -11.68
N PRO A 56 2.60 -10.67 -12.77
CA PRO A 56 1.82 -9.45 -12.91
C PRO A 56 0.78 -9.33 -11.79
N THR A 57 0.57 -8.13 -11.30
CA THR A 57 -0.41 -7.82 -10.27
C THR A 57 -1.43 -6.83 -10.76
N PHE A 58 -2.66 -6.97 -10.27
CA PHE A 58 -3.75 -6.03 -10.50
C PHE A 58 -4.43 -5.74 -9.18
N GLY A 59 -4.86 -4.49 -9.00
CA GLY A 59 -5.49 -4.13 -7.76
C GLY A 59 -6.25 -2.81 -7.80
N ILE A 60 -6.84 -2.52 -6.64
CA ILE A 60 -7.63 -1.31 -6.41
C ILE A 60 -7.39 -0.82 -5.00
N GLY A 61 -7.47 0.48 -4.82
CA GLY A 61 -7.41 1.10 -3.51
C GLY A 61 -7.67 2.58 -3.60
N GLY A 62 -7.18 3.32 -2.62
CA GLY A 62 -7.41 4.75 -2.58
C GLY A 62 -6.57 5.44 -1.53
N CYS A 63 -6.73 6.76 -1.49
CA CYS A 63 -6.03 7.61 -0.54
C CYS A 63 -6.93 8.72 -0.01
N ALA A 64 -6.61 9.19 1.19
CA ALA A 64 -7.17 10.40 1.78
C ALA A 64 -6.01 11.27 2.26
N LYS A 65 -5.97 12.53 1.83
CA LYS A 65 -4.86 13.46 2.04
C LYS A 65 -5.35 14.77 2.64
N ILE A 66 -4.55 15.35 3.52
CA ILE A 66 -4.75 16.64 4.16
C ILE A 66 -3.64 17.58 3.68
N HIS A 67 -4.02 18.74 3.16
CA HIS A 67 -3.09 19.75 2.70
C HIS A 67 -2.67 20.64 3.87
N LEU A 68 -1.43 20.52 4.31
CA LEU A 68 -0.88 21.30 5.43
C LEU A 68 -0.25 22.60 4.95
N THR A 69 0.43 22.56 3.81
CA THR A 69 1.03 23.75 3.20
C THR A 69 0.69 23.86 1.71
N LYS A 70 1.23 24.86 1.02
CA LYS A 70 1.09 25.02 -0.43
C LYS A 70 1.83 23.94 -1.23
N HIS A 71 2.74 23.20 -0.59
CA HIS A 71 3.63 22.25 -1.25
C HIS A 71 3.74 20.91 -0.50
N PHE A 72 3.08 20.77 0.64
CA PHE A 72 3.14 19.56 1.44
C PHE A 72 1.75 19.10 1.87
N ARG A 73 1.52 17.81 1.70
CA ARG A 73 0.33 17.11 2.15
C ARG A 73 0.69 15.77 2.76
N THR A 74 -0.12 15.33 3.70
CA THR A 74 0.02 14.04 4.37
C THR A 74 -1.33 13.33 4.40
N GLY A 75 -1.36 12.07 4.75
CA GLY A 75 -2.60 11.32 4.82
C GLY A 75 -2.38 9.82 4.93
N PHE A 76 -3.32 9.07 4.43
CA PHE A 76 -3.29 7.61 4.40
C PHE A 76 -3.66 7.11 3.02
N GLU A 77 -3.08 5.97 2.67
CA GLU A 77 -3.49 5.21 1.50
C GLU A 77 -3.55 3.72 1.82
N GLY A 78 -4.32 2.98 1.03
CA GLY A 78 -4.40 1.53 1.16
C GLY A 78 -4.92 0.88 -0.10
N TYR A 79 -4.40 -0.32 -0.39
CA TYR A 79 -4.67 -1.03 -1.62
C TYR A 79 -4.78 -2.52 -1.39
N PHE A 80 -5.58 -3.14 -2.25
CA PHE A 80 -5.62 -4.58 -2.44
C PHE A 80 -5.03 -4.91 -3.80
N SER A 81 -4.20 -5.93 -3.85
CA SER A 81 -3.57 -6.43 -5.05
C SER A 81 -3.76 -7.94 -5.15
N SER A 82 -3.94 -8.44 -6.34
CA SER A 82 -4.02 -9.88 -6.63
C SER A 82 -3.03 -10.23 -7.70
N ALA A 83 -2.33 -11.33 -7.51
CA ALA A 83 -1.41 -11.92 -8.45
C ALA A 83 -1.79 -13.37 -8.72
N SER A 84 -1.73 -13.79 -9.99
CA SER A 84 -1.88 -15.20 -10.34
C SER A 84 -0.57 -15.92 -10.10
N ILE A 85 -0.59 -17.01 -9.36
CA ILE A 85 0.60 -17.84 -9.16
C ILE A 85 0.85 -18.63 -10.42
N SER A 86 2.10 -18.65 -10.87
CA SER A 86 2.55 -19.22 -12.13
C SER A 86 2.42 -20.74 -12.19
N LYS A 87 2.44 -21.24 -13.38
CA LYS A 87 2.31 -22.55 -14.05
C LYS A 87 2.64 -23.85 -13.30
N GLU A 88 3.28 -23.81 -12.17
CA GLU A 88 3.72 -24.98 -11.40
C GLU A 88 2.68 -25.47 -10.38
N VAL A 89 1.62 -24.70 -10.18
CA VAL A 89 0.56 -24.97 -9.19
C VAL A 89 -0.77 -25.12 -9.91
N GLN A 90 -1.67 -25.90 -9.33
CA GLN A 90 -2.98 -26.14 -9.92
C GLN A 90 -3.79 -24.85 -10.07
N SER A 91 -4.62 -24.81 -11.11
CA SER A 91 -5.61 -23.75 -11.33
C SER A 91 -6.45 -23.51 -10.07
N GLY A 92 -6.46 -22.28 -9.57
CA GLY A 92 -7.10 -21.89 -8.29
C GLY A 92 -6.14 -21.34 -7.23
N SER A 93 -4.83 -21.52 -7.43
CA SER A 93 -3.83 -20.90 -6.56
C SER A 93 -3.77 -19.40 -6.80
N TYR A 94 -3.68 -18.61 -5.72
CA TYR A 94 -3.62 -17.16 -5.82
C TYR A 94 -2.72 -16.55 -4.74
N ASN A 95 -2.20 -15.39 -5.02
CA ASN A 95 -1.54 -14.52 -4.07
C ASN A 95 -2.33 -13.21 -3.95
N LYS A 96 -2.67 -12.82 -2.73
CA LYS A 96 -3.33 -11.56 -2.44
C LYS A 96 -2.46 -10.73 -1.51
N LEU A 97 -2.32 -9.48 -1.84
CA LEU A 97 -1.58 -8.50 -1.07
C LEU A 97 -2.54 -7.39 -0.64
N PHE A 98 -2.60 -7.14 0.65
CA PHE A 98 -3.23 -5.96 1.22
C PHE A 98 -2.18 -5.12 1.92
N TRP A 99 -2.20 -3.80 1.71
CA TRP A 99 -1.34 -2.90 2.44
C TRP A 99 -1.96 -1.53 2.65
N THR A 100 -1.52 -0.87 3.71
CA THR A 100 -1.95 0.48 4.06
C THR A 100 -0.82 1.19 4.78
N GLY A 101 -0.81 2.52 4.71
CA GLY A 101 0.22 3.30 5.39
C GLY A 101 -0.08 4.79 5.43
N ALA A 102 0.68 5.47 6.28
CA ALA A 102 0.72 6.91 6.33
C ALA A 102 1.63 7.43 5.22
N LEU A 103 1.16 8.43 4.49
CA LEU A 103 1.91 9.05 3.40
C LEU A 103 2.36 10.47 3.76
N ALA A 104 3.51 10.84 3.21
CA ALA A 104 4.03 12.19 3.21
C ALA A 104 4.43 12.56 1.78
N GLU A 105 3.93 13.68 1.29
CA GLU A 105 4.02 14.02 -0.13
C GLU A 105 4.31 15.49 -0.35
N LEU A 106 5.27 15.77 -1.21
CA LEU A 106 5.53 17.08 -1.76
C LEU A 106 4.83 17.22 -3.11
N TYR A 107 4.16 18.33 -3.34
CA TYR A 107 3.47 18.62 -4.59
C TYR A 107 3.67 20.05 -5.04
N TYR A 108 3.57 20.27 -6.33
CA TYR A 108 3.68 21.60 -6.93
C TYR A 108 2.55 21.81 -7.94
N GLN A 109 1.74 22.84 -7.72
CA GLN A 109 0.63 23.14 -8.62
C GLN A 109 1.08 24.12 -9.72
N LYS A 110 1.06 23.65 -10.97
CA LYS A 110 1.36 24.44 -12.16
C LYS A 110 0.15 24.43 -13.11
N GLY A 111 -0.73 25.39 -12.95
CA GLY A 111 -1.97 25.44 -13.71
C GLY A 111 -2.88 24.23 -13.41
N LYS A 112 -3.18 23.45 -14.43
CA LYS A 112 -3.98 22.21 -14.30
C LYS A 112 -3.17 20.98 -13.90
N LEU A 113 -1.84 21.05 -13.99
CA LEU A 113 -0.95 19.94 -13.64
C LEU A 113 -0.43 20.10 -12.21
N VAL A 114 -0.43 19.00 -11.48
CA VAL A 114 0.06 18.92 -10.11
C VAL A 114 1.00 17.73 -10.00
N PRO A 115 2.28 17.86 -10.40
CA PRO A 115 3.28 16.84 -10.11
C PRO A 115 3.49 16.70 -8.62
N TYR A 116 3.76 15.47 -8.20
CA TYR A 116 4.00 15.14 -6.80
C TYR A 116 4.99 14.00 -6.65
N ALA A 117 5.65 13.96 -5.51
CA ALA A 117 6.50 12.87 -5.08
C ALA A 117 6.36 12.67 -3.57
N GLY A 118 6.44 11.43 -3.13
CA GLY A 118 6.24 11.12 -1.72
C GLY A 118 6.72 9.74 -1.34
N VAL A 119 6.45 9.41 -0.10
CA VAL A 119 6.72 8.10 0.47
C VAL A 119 5.55 7.69 1.38
N THR A 120 5.18 6.44 1.30
CA THR A 120 4.25 5.80 2.23
C THR A 120 5.03 4.84 3.12
N VAL A 121 4.75 4.90 4.41
CA VAL A 121 5.30 3.98 5.41
C VAL A 121 4.14 3.31 6.12
N GLY A 122 4.16 2.00 6.20
CA GLY A 122 3.04 1.28 6.76
C GLY A 122 3.29 -0.21 6.92
N GLY A 123 2.23 -0.96 6.75
CA GLY A 123 2.26 -2.42 6.83
C GLY A 123 1.20 -3.06 5.98
N GLY A 124 1.34 -4.35 5.81
CA GLY A 124 0.42 -5.12 5.01
C GLY A 124 0.41 -6.60 5.40
N MET A 125 -0.37 -7.34 4.66
CA MET A 125 -0.49 -8.78 4.78
C MET A 125 -0.47 -9.41 3.39
N GLU A 126 0.42 -10.34 3.20
CA GLU A 126 0.41 -11.25 2.07
C GLU A 126 -0.38 -12.50 2.43
N THR A 127 -1.25 -12.94 1.54
CA THR A 127 -2.02 -14.18 1.68
C THR A 127 -1.83 -15.01 0.42
N SER A 128 -1.11 -16.10 0.55
CA SER A 128 -0.85 -17.06 -0.52
C SER A 128 -1.66 -18.33 -0.29
N PHE A 129 -2.37 -18.74 -1.30
CA PHE A 129 -3.12 -19.99 -1.32
C PHE A 129 -2.57 -20.89 -2.42
N TYR A 130 -2.10 -22.05 -2.05
CA TYR A 130 -1.52 -23.04 -2.94
C TYR A 130 -2.40 -24.28 -2.99
N MET A 131 -2.67 -24.76 -4.18
CA MET A 131 -3.32 -26.04 -4.45
C MET A 131 -2.31 -26.95 -5.12
N PHE A 132 -2.00 -28.09 -4.52
CA PHE A 132 -1.11 -29.08 -5.08
C PHE A 132 -1.93 -30.17 -5.81
N LYS A 133 -1.41 -30.68 -6.94
CA LYS A 133 -1.97 -31.86 -7.57
C LYS A 133 -1.66 -33.08 -6.73
N GLY A 134 -2.68 -33.73 -6.19
CA GLY A 134 -2.53 -35.07 -5.63
C GLY A 134 -2.21 -36.08 -6.75
N ASP A 135 -1.41 -37.07 -6.43
CA ASP A 135 -1.10 -38.19 -7.34
C ASP A 135 -2.39 -38.94 -7.71
N GLN A 136 -2.58 -39.22 -8.99
CA GLN A 136 -3.81 -39.82 -9.55
C GLN A 136 -4.05 -41.30 -9.17
N HIS A 137 -3.30 -41.86 -8.22
CA HIS A 137 -3.34 -43.27 -7.90
C HIS A 137 -4.21 -43.67 -6.71
N ASP A 138 -4.67 -42.72 -5.91
CA ASP A 138 -5.56 -42.99 -4.78
C ASP A 138 -6.95 -42.39 -5.01
N TRP A 139 -7.98 -43.19 -4.75
CA TRP A 139 -9.40 -42.84 -4.88
C TRP A 139 -9.84 -41.76 -3.88
N ILE A 140 -8.94 -41.25 -3.05
CA ILE A 140 -9.10 -40.15 -2.15
C ILE A 140 -8.29 -38.98 -2.71
N ILE A 141 -8.96 -38.02 -3.33
CA ILE A 141 -8.36 -36.76 -3.76
C ILE A 141 -8.13 -35.92 -2.49
N GLU A 142 -7.08 -36.17 -1.78
CA GLU A 142 -6.56 -35.26 -0.77
C GLU A 142 -5.90 -34.08 -1.51
N GLN A 143 -6.70 -33.07 -1.79
CA GLN A 143 -6.18 -31.78 -2.22
C GLN A 143 -5.52 -31.13 -1.01
N GLU A 144 -4.23 -31.24 -0.88
CA GLU A 144 -3.48 -30.45 0.10
C GLU A 144 -3.53 -28.99 -0.31
N SER A 145 -4.32 -28.23 0.41
CA SER A 145 -4.37 -26.78 0.26
C SER A 145 -3.66 -26.11 1.43
N VAL A 146 -2.69 -25.27 1.14
CA VAL A 146 -1.95 -24.54 2.16
C VAL A 146 -2.26 -23.04 2.04
N LEU A 147 -2.77 -22.49 3.14
CA LEU A 147 -2.99 -21.06 3.29
C LEU A 147 -1.86 -20.47 4.12
N HIS A 148 -1.05 -19.64 3.51
CA HIS A 148 0.03 -18.91 4.19
C HIS A 148 -0.31 -17.43 4.29
N LYS A 149 -0.22 -16.87 5.51
CA LYS A 149 -0.43 -15.46 5.79
C LYS A 149 0.83 -14.87 6.41
N GLN A 150 1.34 -13.81 5.83
CA GLN A 150 2.58 -13.17 6.27
C GLN A 150 2.39 -11.66 6.40
N PRO A 151 2.47 -11.10 7.61
CA PRO A 151 2.49 -9.65 7.79
C PRO A 151 3.88 -9.10 7.40
N PHE A 152 3.90 -7.86 6.91
CA PHE A 152 5.13 -7.17 6.57
C PHE A 152 5.01 -5.67 6.85
N PHE A 153 6.16 -5.03 7.08
CA PHE A 153 6.29 -3.58 7.02
C PHE A 153 6.66 -3.16 5.61
N LEU A 154 6.27 -1.94 5.23
CA LEU A 154 6.57 -1.43 3.91
C LEU A 154 7.09 0.01 3.93
N ILE A 155 7.92 0.30 2.94
CA ILE A 155 8.27 1.63 2.49
C ILE A 155 7.95 1.67 1.00
N ASP A 156 7.17 2.65 0.60
CA ASP A 156 6.67 2.78 -0.77
C ASP A 156 6.96 4.19 -1.30
N PRO A 157 8.15 4.43 -1.87
CA PRO A 157 8.45 5.67 -2.56
C PRO A 157 7.67 5.74 -3.88
N TYR A 158 7.12 6.92 -4.18
CA TYR A 158 6.31 7.13 -5.37
C TYR A 158 6.48 8.53 -5.97
N VAL A 159 6.15 8.60 -7.25
CA VAL A 159 6.01 9.85 -8.01
C VAL A 159 4.71 9.81 -8.80
N GLY A 160 4.18 10.98 -9.10
CA GLY A 160 2.97 11.03 -9.90
C GLY A 160 2.60 12.42 -10.39
N VAL A 161 1.48 12.48 -11.09
CA VAL A 161 0.90 13.72 -11.59
C VAL A 161 -0.62 13.67 -11.48
N GLU A 162 -1.21 14.75 -11.02
CA GLU A 162 -2.65 14.97 -11.08
C GLU A 162 -2.96 16.00 -12.18
N TYR A 163 -4.03 15.77 -12.93
CA TYR A 163 -4.55 16.70 -13.91
C TYR A 163 -5.94 17.16 -13.50
N ALA A 164 -6.11 18.46 -13.26
CA ALA A 164 -7.39 19.05 -12.87
C ALA A 164 -8.34 19.11 -14.08
N VAL A 165 -9.36 18.24 -14.07
CA VAL A 165 -10.43 18.21 -15.08
C VAL A 165 -11.50 19.24 -14.75
N GLY A 166 -11.75 19.49 -13.48
CA GLY A 166 -12.73 20.43 -12.97
C GLY A 166 -12.28 21.12 -11.70
N LYS A 167 -13.20 21.82 -11.04
CA LYS A 167 -12.89 22.53 -9.78
C LYS A 167 -12.50 21.59 -8.65
N ALA A 168 -13.15 20.42 -8.56
CA ALA A 168 -12.95 19.46 -7.50
C ALA A 168 -12.39 18.12 -7.99
N LEU A 169 -12.48 17.80 -9.29
CA LEU A 169 -12.08 16.51 -9.83
C LEU A 169 -10.72 16.60 -10.52
N ARG A 170 -9.83 15.66 -10.16
CA ARG A 170 -8.52 15.47 -10.77
C ARG A 170 -8.36 14.01 -11.18
N LEU A 171 -7.79 13.79 -12.36
CA LEU A 171 -7.29 12.47 -12.74
C LEU A 171 -5.87 12.34 -12.21
N THR A 172 -5.49 11.17 -11.76
CA THR A 172 -4.14 10.91 -11.25
C THR A 172 -3.49 9.74 -11.95
N LEU A 173 -2.20 9.89 -12.20
CA LEU A 173 -1.28 8.84 -12.61
C LEU A 173 -0.15 8.81 -11.58
N LYS A 174 0.06 7.65 -10.92
CA LYS A 174 1.10 7.43 -9.90
C LYS A 174 1.94 6.24 -10.32
N ALA A 175 3.23 6.28 -10.08
CA ALA A 175 4.12 5.14 -10.16
C ALA A 175 4.86 5.00 -8.83
N ASP A 176 4.94 3.78 -8.32
CA ASP A 176 5.64 3.47 -7.09
C ASP A 176 6.58 2.27 -7.23
N TRP A 177 7.36 2.06 -6.18
CA TRP A 177 8.16 0.87 -6.00
C TRP A 177 7.99 0.38 -4.57
N LEU A 178 7.05 -0.53 -4.37
CA LEU A 178 6.82 -1.11 -3.05
C LEU A 178 8.03 -1.93 -2.60
N VAL A 179 8.52 -1.63 -1.41
CA VAL A 179 9.57 -2.38 -0.73
C VAL A 179 9.00 -2.91 0.58
N ALA A 180 8.82 -4.22 0.66
CA ALA A 180 8.43 -4.87 1.89
C ALA A 180 9.66 -5.21 2.73
N ILE A 181 9.59 -4.89 4.02
CA ILE A 181 10.59 -5.22 5.02
C ILE A 181 9.97 -6.29 5.93
N ASN A 182 10.52 -7.49 5.90
CA ASN A 182 10.05 -8.59 6.74
C ASN A 182 11.16 -9.05 7.69
N SER A 183 10.80 -9.37 8.92
CA SER A 183 11.73 -9.88 9.91
C SER A 183 12.22 -11.30 9.62
N ASP A 184 11.44 -12.11 8.93
CA ASP A 184 11.67 -13.56 8.83
C ASP A 184 12.38 -14.01 7.54
N GLY A 185 12.81 -13.07 6.69
CA GLY A 185 13.62 -13.36 5.49
C GLY A 185 12.88 -14.05 4.33
N LEU A 186 11.71 -14.58 4.56
CA LEU A 186 10.87 -15.28 3.58
C LEU A 186 9.93 -14.29 2.90
N ASN A 187 9.71 -14.42 1.61
CA ASN A 187 8.81 -13.62 0.76
C ASN A 187 8.76 -12.13 1.06
N LYS A 188 9.44 -11.35 0.26
CA LYS A 188 9.37 -9.89 0.30
C LYS A 188 8.60 -9.43 -0.92
N PRO A 189 7.29 -9.14 -0.81
CA PRO A 189 6.56 -8.58 -1.94
C PRO A 189 7.17 -7.24 -2.30
N MET A 190 7.85 -7.17 -3.44
CA MET A 190 8.51 -5.98 -3.97
C MET A 190 8.14 -5.82 -5.43
N GLY A 191 8.16 -4.60 -5.91
CA GLY A 191 8.06 -4.37 -7.34
C GLY A 191 7.39 -3.06 -7.73
N PRO A 192 7.56 -2.70 -9.01
CA PRO A 192 6.98 -1.49 -9.57
C PRO A 192 5.48 -1.66 -9.80
N ARG A 193 4.75 -0.56 -9.58
CA ARG A 193 3.32 -0.45 -9.88
C ARG A 193 3.02 0.88 -10.54
N VAL A 194 1.99 0.87 -11.36
CA VAL A 194 1.44 2.07 -11.98
C VAL A 194 -0.04 2.15 -11.65
N TYR A 195 -0.48 3.31 -11.20
CA TYR A 195 -1.84 3.57 -10.75
C TYR A 195 -2.48 4.61 -11.65
N PHE A 196 -3.75 4.39 -11.93
CA PHE A 196 -4.61 5.36 -12.60
C PHE A 196 -5.91 5.49 -11.83
N GLY A 197 -6.39 6.73 -11.66
CA GLY A 197 -7.63 6.95 -10.96
C GLY A 197 -8.06 8.40 -10.91
N PHE A 198 -8.92 8.69 -9.95
CA PHE A 198 -9.42 10.02 -9.72
C PHE A 198 -9.28 10.44 -8.27
N ILE A 199 -9.11 11.73 -8.06
CA ILE A 199 -9.01 12.38 -6.75
C ILE A 199 -9.99 13.55 -6.73
N PHE A 200 -10.79 13.61 -5.68
CA PHE A 200 -11.57 14.80 -5.35
C PHE A 200 -10.72 15.69 -4.43
N ALA A 201 -10.63 16.98 -4.74
CA ALA A 201 -9.88 17.96 -3.98
C ALA A 201 -10.79 19.15 -3.62
N HIS A 202 -10.80 19.52 -2.34
CA HIS A 202 -11.58 20.61 -1.78
C HIS A 202 -10.69 21.60 -1.02
#